data_dac3e123311e8e20794be352cbd7c9b8
#
_entry.id   dac3e123311e8e20794be352cbd7c9b8
#
_cell.length_a   1.000
_cell.length_b   1.000
_cell.length_c   1.000
_cell.angle_alpha   90.00
_cell.angle_beta   90.00
_cell.angle_gamma   90.00
#
_symmetry.space_group_name_H-M   'P 1'
#
loop_
_entity.id
_entity.type
_entity.pdbx_description
1 polymer ?
#
loop_
_entity_poly.entity_id
_entity_poly.type
_entity_poly.pdbx_seq_one_letter_code
_entity_poly.pdbx_strand_id
1 'polypeptide(L)'
;AIIDAWSMRNFHPGKESGHDHFFATFDKYLPILQKHRTEMLREVVEKACQENLLYLELMIMPDNNRSGLLASKMAWDANLSRLREKLLKNGLMPIIADISSQLESYDKKLNTIGRIKGKNTCADFKLRYLYQVLREQPPVQVFAQLLTGFELATRDPRVVGLNLVQAEDGPIAMRDYTL
;
A
#
# COMPACT_ATOMS: atom_id res chain seq x y z
N ALA A 1 -23.87 9.36 -10.33
CA ALA A 1 -22.48 9.46 -10.79
C ALA A 1 -21.52 8.66 -9.88
N ILE A 2 -21.26 9.11 -8.62
CA ILE A 2 -20.32 8.40 -7.72
C ILE A 2 -20.81 6.98 -7.40
N ILE A 3 -22.07 6.82 -7.01
CA ILE A 3 -22.67 5.51 -6.72
C ILE A 3 -22.58 4.58 -7.92
N ASP A 4 -22.86 5.05 -9.13
CA ASP A 4 -22.78 4.24 -10.34
C ASP A 4 -21.32 3.86 -10.68
N ALA A 5 -20.37 4.74 -10.34
CA ALA A 5 -18.94 4.49 -10.59
C ALA A 5 -18.33 3.44 -9.63
N TRP A 6 -18.88 3.30 -8.41
CA TRP A 6 -18.30 2.47 -7.32
C TRP A 6 -19.23 1.34 -6.88
N SER A 7 -20.23 1.01 -7.67
CA SER A 7 -21.18 -0.06 -7.36
C SER A 7 -21.57 -0.84 -8.62
N MET A 8 -22.23 -1.97 -8.41
CA MET A 8 -22.80 -2.79 -9.48
C MET A 8 -24.17 -2.29 -9.99
N ARG A 9 -24.60 -1.08 -9.57
CA ARG A 9 -25.97 -0.58 -9.83
C ARG A 9 -26.35 -0.56 -11.30
N ASN A 10 -25.45 -0.17 -12.18
CA ASN A 10 -25.67 -0.11 -13.63
C ASN A 10 -24.74 -1.06 -14.39
N PHE A 11 -24.28 -2.12 -13.72
CA PHE A 11 -23.47 -3.15 -14.33
C PHE A 11 -24.29 -4.00 -15.31
N HIS A 12 -23.74 -4.22 -16.50
CA HIS A 12 -24.34 -5.01 -17.56
C HIS A 12 -23.36 -6.08 -18.06
N PRO A 13 -23.54 -7.36 -17.70
CA PRO A 13 -22.59 -8.44 -18.06
C PRO A 13 -22.30 -8.59 -19.55
N GLY A 14 -23.22 -8.12 -20.43
CA GLY A 14 -23.02 -8.14 -21.87
C GLY A 14 -22.16 -7.00 -22.44
N LYS A 15 -21.78 -6.02 -21.61
CA LYS A 15 -20.97 -4.86 -22.02
C LYS A 15 -19.55 -4.88 -21.46
N GLU A 16 -19.39 -5.39 -20.26
CA GLU A 16 -18.09 -5.52 -19.58
C GLU A 16 -18.09 -6.75 -18.67
N SER A 17 -16.91 -7.28 -18.33
CA SER A 17 -16.77 -8.33 -17.33
C SER A 17 -16.86 -7.77 -15.92
N GLY A 18 -17.27 -8.58 -14.93
CA GLY A 18 -17.24 -8.18 -13.52
C GLY A 18 -15.83 -7.88 -13.04
N HIS A 19 -14.83 -8.60 -13.56
CA HIS A 19 -13.40 -8.35 -13.34
C HIS A 19 -13.00 -6.93 -13.78
N ASP A 20 -13.28 -6.57 -15.02
CA ASP A 20 -12.90 -5.24 -15.56
C ASP A 20 -13.63 -4.12 -14.82
N HIS A 21 -14.91 -4.30 -14.51
CA HIS A 21 -15.69 -3.35 -13.73
C HIS A 21 -15.10 -3.12 -12.35
N PHE A 22 -14.70 -4.20 -11.66
CA PHE A 22 -14.06 -4.15 -10.34
C PHE A 22 -12.73 -3.39 -10.39
N PHE A 23 -11.83 -3.77 -11.29
CA PHE A 23 -10.51 -3.13 -11.36
C PHE A 23 -10.59 -1.66 -11.82
N ALA A 24 -11.47 -1.33 -12.76
CA ALA A 24 -11.70 0.05 -13.18
C ALA A 24 -12.20 0.97 -12.04
N THR A 25 -12.71 0.41 -10.95
CA THR A 25 -13.18 1.18 -9.79
C THR A 25 -12.01 1.89 -9.08
N PHE A 26 -10.84 1.25 -8.99
CA PHE A 26 -9.68 1.80 -8.27
C PHE A 26 -9.20 3.12 -8.85
N ASP A 27 -9.13 3.26 -10.17
CA ASP A 27 -8.67 4.48 -10.84
C ASP A 27 -9.57 5.69 -10.56
N LYS A 28 -10.82 5.44 -10.16
CA LYS A 28 -11.80 6.50 -9.89
C LYS A 28 -11.60 7.17 -8.53
N TYR A 29 -10.96 6.51 -7.54
CA TYR A 29 -10.76 7.08 -6.21
C TYR A 29 -9.30 7.20 -5.78
N LEU A 30 -8.37 6.45 -6.37
CA LEU A 30 -6.93 6.50 -6.01
C LEU A 30 -6.35 7.91 -5.98
N PRO A 31 -6.64 8.82 -6.94
CA PRO A 31 -6.11 10.19 -6.90
C PRO A 31 -6.58 10.99 -5.68
N ILE A 32 -7.79 10.72 -5.19
CA ILE A 32 -8.34 11.36 -3.98
C ILE A 32 -7.65 10.78 -2.75
N LEU A 33 -7.54 9.44 -2.69
CA LEU A 33 -6.89 8.74 -1.58
C LEU A 33 -5.45 9.21 -1.40
N GLN A 34 -4.70 9.37 -2.47
CA GLN A 34 -3.30 9.82 -2.42
C GLN A 34 -3.17 11.23 -1.82
N LYS A 35 -4.12 12.13 -2.09
CA LYS A 35 -4.13 13.51 -1.57
C LYS A 35 -4.61 13.59 -0.12
N HIS A 36 -5.52 12.72 0.30
CA HIS A 36 -6.23 12.77 1.58
C HIS A 36 -5.97 11.55 2.46
N ARG A 37 -4.79 10.92 2.30
CA ARG A 37 -4.45 9.68 3.01
C ARG A 37 -4.55 9.82 4.53
N THR A 38 -4.10 10.93 5.09
CA THR A 38 -4.16 11.15 6.54
C THR A 38 -5.60 11.25 7.05
N GLU A 39 -6.45 11.95 6.32
CA GLU A 39 -7.87 12.11 6.65
C GLU A 39 -8.60 10.77 6.60
N MET A 40 -8.32 9.96 5.58
CA MET A 40 -8.90 8.62 5.43
C MET A 40 -8.40 7.66 6.53
N LEU A 41 -7.10 7.68 6.84
CA LEU A 41 -6.55 6.91 7.96
C LEU A 41 -7.20 7.31 9.28
N ARG A 42 -7.43 8.60 9.51
CA ARG A 42 -8.10 9.10 10.69
C ARG A 42 -9.50 8.55 10.82
N GLU A 43 -10.30 8.60 9.76
CA GLU A 43 -11.67 8.08 9.76
C GLU A 43 -11.71 6.57 10.08
N VAL A 44 -10.81 5.79 9.47
CA VAL A 44 -10.70 4.35 9.74
C VAL A 44 -10.34 4.10 11.21
N VAL A 45 -9.39 4.84 11.78
CA VAL A 45 -8.98 4.70 13.18
C VAL A 45 -10.11 5.13 14.12
N GLU A 46 -10.79 6.26 13.84
CA GLU A 46 -11.94 6.70 14.64
C GLU A 46 -13.04 5.63 14.69
N LYS A 47 -13.33 5.01 13.54
CA LYS A 47 -14.31 3.92 13.47
C LYS A 47 -13.86 2.68 14.24
N ALA A 48 -12.61 2.26 14.06
CA ALA A 48 -12.02 1.13 14.79
C ALA A 48 -12.13 1.33 16.32
N CYS A 49 -11.85 2.55 16.79
CA CYS A 49 -12.00 2.90 18.20
C CYS A 49 -13.45 2.88 18.68
N GLN A 50 -14.38 3.35 17.87
CA GLN A 50 -15.82 3.31 18.18
C GLN A 50 -16.34 1.87 18.28
N GLU A 51 -15.78 0.96 17.50
CA GLU A 51 -16.09 -0.46 17.47
C GLU A 51 -15.30 -1.27 18.52
N ASN A 52 -14.48 -0.61 19.35
CA ASN A 52 -13.62 -1.23 20.38
C ASN A 52 -12.60 -2.25 19.82
N LEU A 53 -12.10 -2.02 18.62
CA LEU A 53 -10.98 -2.80 18.09
C LEU A 53 -9.70 -2.48 18.85
N LEU A 54 -8.88 -3.49 19.12
CA LEU A 54 -7.59 -3.34 19.79
C LEU A 54 -6.43 -3.31 18.82
N TYR A 55 -6.61 -3.86 17.62
CA TYR A 55 -5.54 -4.02 16.64
C TYR A 55 -6.11 -3.94 15.22
N LEU A 56 -5.39 -3.27 14.32
CA LEU A 56 -5.74 -3.17 12.91
C LEU A 56 -4.47 -3.15 12.05
N GLU A 57 -4.46 -3.95 10.98
CA GLU A 57 -3.46 -3.89 9.92
C GLU A 57 -4.07 -3.27 8.67
N LEU A 58 -3.46 -2.22 8.16
CA LEU A 58 -3.89 -1.56 6.93
C LEU A 58 -2.87 -1.76 5.81
N MET A 59 -3.36 -2.17 4.66
CA MET A 59 -2.57 -2.23 3.44
C MET A 59 -2.34 -0.83 2.89
N ILE A 60 -1.08 -0.43 2.73
CA ILE A 60 -0.71 0.89 2.20
C ILE A 60 0.44 0.81 1.20
N MET A 61 0.47 1.77 0.28
CA MET A 61 1.61 2.05 -0.61
C MET A 61 2.08 3.49 -0.35
N PRO A 62 2.91 3.72 0.68
CA PRO A 62 3.26 5.07 1.12
C PRO A 62 4.20 5.78 0.14
N ASP A 63 4.99 5.05 -0.64
CA ASP A 63 5.90 5.61 -1.63
C ASP A 63 5.25 5.89 -3.00
N ASN A 64 3.98 5.57 -3.19
CA ASN A 64 3.29 5.70 -4.48
C ASN A 64 4.07 5.06 -5.64
N ASN A 65 4.60 3.85 -5.42
CA ASN A 65 5.42 3.08 -6.37
C ASN A 65 6.76 3.73 -6.77
N ARG A 66 7.33 4.63 -5.99
CA ARG A 66 8.65 5.23 -6.28
C ARG A 66 9.77 4.18 -6.33
N SER A 67 9.70 3.16 -5.50
CA SER A 67 10.65 2.02 -5.50
C SER A 67 10.61 1.24 -6.81
N GLY A 68 9.42 0.91 -7.33
CA GLY A 68 9.25 0.28 -8.63
C GLY A 68 9.73 1.18 -9.77
N LEU A 69 9.39 2.47 -9.74
CA LEU A 69 9.84 3.45 -10.73
C LEU A 69 11.37 3.66 -10.73
N LEU A 70 12.01 3.61 -9.57
CA LEU A 70 13.47 3.60 -9.48
C LEU A 70 14.05 2.41 -10.24
N ALA A 71 13.51 1.23 -10.03
CA ALA A 71 13.96 -0.01 -10.66
C ALA A 71 13.63 -0.10 -12.17
N SER A 72 12.65 0.65 -12.67
CA SER A 72 12.27 0.62 -14.09
C SER A 72 13.42 0.97 -15.04
N LYS A 73 14.45 1.67 -14.54
CA LYS A 73 15.64 2.06 -15.28
C LYS A 73 16.77 1.03 -15.19
N MET A 74 16.54 -0.11 -14.53
CA MET A 74 17.54 -1.14 -14.28
C MET A 74 17.18 -2.43 -15.01
N ALA A 75 18.21 -3.14 -15.48
CA ALA A 75 18.01 -4.48 -16.01
C ALA A 75 17.78 -5.49 -14.89
N TRP A 76 16.97 -6.51 -15.18
CA TRP A 76 16.82 -7.67 -14.30
C TRP A 76 18.16 -8.40 -14.12
N ASP A 77 18.44 -8.83 -12.91
CA ASP A 77 19.61 -9.61 -12.55
C ASP A 77 19.15 -10.81 -11.71
N ALA A 78 19.32 -12.02 -12.23
CA ALA A 78 18.95 -13.25 -11.53
C ALA A 78 19.75 -13.47 -10.23
N ASN A 79 20.89 -12.81 -10.06
CA ASN A 79 21.59 -12.74 -8.79
C ASN A 79 20.92 -11.65 -7.92
N LEU A 80 19.95 -12.06 -7.11
CA LEU A 80 19.15 -11.17 -6.27
C LEU A 80 20.00 -10.39 -5.26
N SER A 81 21.09 -10.97 -4.74
CA SER A 81 22.01 -10.26 -3.83
C SER A 81 22.67 -9.09 -4.53
N ARG A 82 23.16 -9.31 -5.75
CA ARG A 82 23.75 -8.24 -6.56
C ARG A 82 22.71 -7.19 -6.97
N LEU A 83 21.51 -7.60 -7.29
CA LEU A 83 20.40 -6.69 -7.61
C LEU A 83 20.02 -5.83 -6.39
N ARG A 84 19.95 -6.45 -5.21
CA ARG A 84 19.72 -5.75 -3.93
C ARG A 84 20.77 -4.65 -3.69
N GLU A 85 22.06 -4.99 -3.81
CA GLU A 85 23.14 -4.01 -3.61
C GLU A 85 23.05 -2.85 -4.59
N LYS A 86 22.74 -3.13 -5.86
CA LYS A 86 22.54 -2.10 -6.88
C LYS A 86 21.38 -1.18 -6.52
N LEU A 87 20.22 -1.71 -6.11
CA LEU A 87 19.05 -0.91 -5.74
C LEU A 87 19.33 -0.02 -4.53
N LEU A 88 19.95 -0.58 -3.48
CA LEU A 88 20.30 0.18 -2.28
C LEU A 88 21.27 1.33 -2.61
N LYS A 89 22.28 1.07 -3.44
CA LYS A 89 23.28 2.07 -3.87
C LYS A 89 22.67 3.15 -4.78
N ASN A 90 21.67 2.81 -5.57
CA ASN A 90 21.08 3.72 -6.57
C ASN A 90 19.86 4.51 -6.05
N GLY A 91 19.63 4.56 -4.75
CA GLY A 91 18.65 5.50 -4.17
C GLY A 91 17.44 4.85 -3.50
N LEU A 92 17.43 3.53 -3.26
CA LEU A 92 16.32 2.90 -2.54
C LEU A 92 16.29 3.31 -1.07
N MET A 93 17.46 3.49 -0.42
CA MET A 93 17.53 3.86 1.00
C MET A 93 16.86 5.21 1.33
N PRO A 94 17.05 6.30 0.56
CA PRO A 94 16.28 7.53 0.75
C PRO A 94 14.77 7.35 0.66
N ILE A 95 14.28 6.50 -0.23
CA ILE A 95 12.84 6.19 -0.35
C ILE A 95 12.34 5.51 0.93
N ILE A 96 13.10 4.52 1.45
CA ILE A 96 12.77 3.81 2.70
C ILE A 96 12.72 4.78 3.88
N ALA A 97 13.72 5.67 4.00
CA ALA A 97 13.76 6.66 5.08
C ALA A 97 12.59 7.64 5.01
N ASP A 98 12.21 8.07 3.80
CA ASP A 98 11.07 8.95 3.59
C ASP A 98 9.74 8.27 3.95
N ILE A 99 9.57 6.98 3.63
CA ILE A 99 8.40 6.20 4.05
C ILE A 99 8.29 6.17 5.58
N SER A 100 9.36 5.83 6.31
CA SER A 100 9.34 5.81 7.78
C SER A 100 8.97 7.18 8.36
N SER A 101 9.47 8.27 7.77
CA SER A 101 9.12 9.64 8.16
C SER A 101 7.64 9.95 7.91
N GLN A 102 7.08 9.47 6.80
CA GLN A 102 5.65 9.61 6.51
C GLN A 102 4.80 8.84 7.54
N LEU A 103 5.15 7.59 7.85
CA LEU A 103 4.46 6.79 8.86
C LEU A 103 4.50 7.44 10.24
N GLU A 104 5.63 8.03 10.62
CA GLU A 104 5.74 8.80 11.86
C GLU A 104 4.82 10.02 11.86
N SER A 105 4.72 10.72 10.73
CA SER A 105 3.79 11.84 10.57
C SER A 105 2.33 11.41 10.70
N TYR A 106 1.96 10.23 10.17
CA TYR A 106 0.62 9.68 10.35
C TYR A 106 0.35 9.40 11.82
N ASP A 107 1.24 8.72 12.53
CA ASP A 107 1.07 8.42 13.95
C ASP A 107 0.90 9.69 14.79
N LYS A 108 1.72 10.70 14.58
CA LYS A 108 1.61 11.99 15.26
C LYS A 108 0.23 12.63 15.08
N LYS A 109 -0.33 12.57 13.87
CA LYS A 109 -1.65 13.11 13.55
C LYS A 109 -2.78 12.25 14.11
N LEU A 110 -2.62 10.92 14.08
CA LEU A 110 -3.61 9.97 14.59
C LEU A 110 -3.67 9.95 16.12
N ASN A 111 -2.55 10.12 16.82
CA ASN A 111 -2.49 10.19 18.28
C ASN A 111 -3.29 11.35 18.91
N THR A 112 -3.71 12.33 18.10
CA THR A 112 -4.61 13.39 18.54
C THR A 112 -6.06 12.96 18.62
N ILE A 113 -6.45 11.85 17.97
CA ILE A 113 -7.84 11.38 17.85
C ILE A 113 -8.40 10.94 19.20
N GLY A 114 -7.66 10.15 19.96
CA GLY A 114 -8.09 9.65 21.28
C GLY A 114 -8.28 10.73 22.34
N ARG A 115 -7.84 11.97 22.09
CA ARG A 115 -7.93 13.10 23.02
C ARG A 115 -9.13 14.01 22.79
N ILE A 116 -9.81 13.92 21.62
CA ILE A 116 -10.80 14.93 21.19
C ILE A 116 -12.15 14.83 21.91
N LYS A 117 -12.48 13.71 22.58
CA LYS A 117 -13.80 13.53 23.22
C LYS A 117 -13.79 13.20 24.71
N GLY A 118 -12.69 13.42 25.42
CA GLY A 118 -12.63 13.19 26.88
C GLY A 118 -12.84 11.75 27.33
N LYS A 119 -13.00 10.80 26.42
CA LYS A 119 -13.04 9.36 26.68
C LYS A 119 -11.82 8.73 26.01
N ASN A 120 -10.99 8.09 26.82
CA ASN A 120 -9.75 7.42 26.37
C ASN A 120 -10.11 6.06 25.73
N THR A 121 -10.98 6.08 24.71
CA THR A 121 -11.55 4.89 24.07
C THR A 121 -10.56 4.16 23.17
N CYS A 122 -9.38 4.75 22.92
CA CYS A 122 -8.34 4.21 22.03
C CYS A 122 -6.99 3.99 22.71
N ALA A 123 -6.93 3.94 24.05
CA ALA A 123 -5.66 3.88 24.78
C ALA A 123 -4.81 2.66 24.40
N ASP A 124 -5.45 1.52 24.11
CA ASP A 124 -4.79 0.25 23.80
C ASP A 124 -4.81 -0.11 22.30
N PHE A 125 -5.37 0.75 21.46
CA PHE A 125 -5.46 0.50 20.01
C PHE A 125 -4.09 0.57 19.35
N LYS A 126 -3.78 -0.43 18.52
CA LYS A 126 -2.54 -0.50 17.74
C LYS A 126 -2.83 -0.57 16.26
N LEU A 127 -2.30 0.40 15.51
CA LEU A 127 -2.29 0.39 14.05
C LEU A 127 -0.96 -0.17 13.56
N ARG A 128 -1.02 -1.06 12.57
CA ARG A 128 0.12 -1.59 11.84
C ARG A 128 -0.15 -1.53 10.34
N TYR A 129 0.90 -1.69 9.56
CA TYR A 129 0.82 -1.57 8.11
C TYR A 129 1.36 -2.80 7.41
N LEU A 130 0.69 -3.19 6.34
CA LEU A 130 1.17 -4.11 5.33
C LEU A 130 1.60 -3.29 4.10
N TYR A 131 2.86 -3.39 3.72
CA TYR A 131 3.37 -2.68 2.54
C TYR A 131 2.86 -3.37 1.27
N GLN A 132 2.19 -2.61 0.39
CA GLN A 132 1.63 -3.13 -0.86
C GLN A 132 2.68 -3.15 -1.97
N VAL A 133 2.73 -4.27 -2.69
CA VAL A 133 3.58 -4.53 -3.85
C VAL A 133 2.70 -4.75 -5.08
N LEU A 134 2.95 -4.00 -6.15
CA LEU A 134 2.24 -4.15 -7.42
C LEU A 134 2.81 -5.36 -8.19
N ARG A 135 2.02 -6.43 -8.31
CA ARG A 135 2.46 -7.68 -8.97
C ARG A 135 2.48 -7.62 -10.49
N GLU A 136 1.63 -6.79 -11.10
CA GLU A 136 1.53 -6.60 -12.55
C GLU A 136 2.60 -5.63 -13.08
N GLN A 137 3.87 -5.84 -12.68
CA GLN A 137 5.02 -5.05 -13.11
C GLN A 137 6.19 -5.96 -13.50
N PRO A 138 7.17 -5.46 -14.29
CA PRO A 138 8.36 -6.21 -14.59
C PRO A 138 9.08 -6.73 -13.34
N PRO A 139 9.72 -7.93 -13.37
CA PRO A 139 10.32 -8.57 -12.20
C PRO A 139 11.25 -7.67 -11.39
N VAL A 140 12.05 -6.83 -12.05
CA VAL A 140 12.95 -5.88 -11.37
C VAL A 140 12.20 -4.86 -10.52
N GLN A 141 11.02 -4.42 -10.96
CA GLN A 141 10.19 -3.47 -10.23
C GLN A 141 9.48 -4.14 -9.06
N VAL A 142 8.97 -5.36 -9.27
CA VAL A 142 8.38 -6.18 -8.20
C VAL A 142 9.43 -6.45 -7.12
N PHE A 143 10.63 -6.87 -7.51
CA PHE A 143 11.73 -7.12 -6.57
C PHE A 143 12.11 -5.86 -5.78
N ALA A 144 12.17 -4.70 -6.41
CA ALA A 144 12.49 -3.45 -5.72
C ALA A 144 11.43 -3.08 -4.66
N GLN A 145 10.16 -3.29 -4.96
CA GLN A 145 9.07 -3.08 -4.02
C GLN A 145 9.11 -4.10 -2.87
N LEU A 146 9.33 -5.39 -3.16
CA LEU A 146 9.53 -6.42 -2.13
C LEU A 146 10.70 -6.07 -1.21
N LEU A 147 11.84 -5.71 -1.78
CA LEU A 147 13.02 -5.29 -1.03
C LEU A 147 12.70 -4.07 -0.14
N THR A 148 11.98 -3.09 -0.65
CA THR A 148 11.54 -1.92 0.12
C THR A 148 10.69 -2.34 1.32
N GLY A 149 9.72 -3.22 1.12
CA GLY A 149 8.86 -3.72 2.19
C GLY A 149 9.62 -4.50 3.26
N PHE A 150 10.57 -5.37 2.87
CA PHE A 150 11.41 -6.12 3.82
C PHE A 150 12.38 -5.21 4.60
N GLU A 151 13.01 -4.25 3.93
CA GLU A 151 13.89 -3.28 4.60
C GLU A 151 13.08 -2.38 5.56
N LEU A 152 11.84 -2.03 5.22
CA LEU A 152 10.94 -1.32 6.12
C LEU A 152 10.57 -2.18 7.33
N ALA A 153 10.13 -3.41 7.13
CA ALA A 153 9.71 -4.30 8.22
C ALA A 153 10.84 -4.60 9.21
N THR A 154 12.11 -4.58 8.77
CA THR A 154 13.27 -4.73 9.65
C THR A 154 13.60 -3.47 10.45
N ARG A 155 13.20 -2.29 9.99
CA ARG A 155 13.63 -0.98 10.56
C ARG A 155 12.49 -0.24 11.26
N ASP A 156 11.27 -0.52 10.90
CA ASP A 156 10.09 0.19 11.36
C ASP A 156 9.05 -0.80 11.90
N PRO A 157 8.88 -0.88 13.23
CA PRO A 157 7.98 -1.85 13.86
C PRO A 157 6.49 -1.62 13.52
N ARG A 158 6.17 -0.56 12.81
CA ARG A 158 4.82 -0.31 12.30
C ARG A 158 4.50 -1.12 11.06
N VAL A 159 5.52 -1.53 10.29
CA VAL A 159 5.36 -2.36 9.10
C VAL A 159 5.58 -3.82 9.50
N VAL A 160 4.53 -4.62 9.47
CA VAL A 160 4.54 -6.00 9.98
C VAL A 160 4.46 -7.06 8.91
N GLY A 161 4.28 -6.66 7.65
CA GLY A 161 4.21 -7.58 6.53
C GLY A 161 4.11 -6.88 5.18
N LEU A 162 4.01 -7.68 4.14
CA LEU A 162 3.83 -7.25 2.76
C LEU A 162 2.58 -7.91 2.18
N ASN A 163 1.96 -7.24 1.20
CA ASN A 163 0.85 -7.76 0.44
C ASN A 163 1.03 -7.48 -1.05
N LEU A 164 0.81 -8.49 -1.88
CA LEU A 164 0.81 -8.36 -3.33
C LEU A 164 -0.59 -7.93 -3.80
N VAL A 165 -0.67 -6.87 -4.60
CA VAL A 165 -1.93 -6.32 -5.14
C VAL A 165 -1.91 -6.29 -6.66
N GLN A 166 -3.01 -5.92 -7.27
CA GLN A 166 -3.38 -6.05 -8.68
C GLN A 166 -3.87 -7.46 -9.03
N ALA A 167 -4.38 -7.63 -10.26
CA ALA A 167 -5.02 -8.86 -10.70
C ALA A 167 -4.06 -10.06 -10.65
N GLU A 168 -4.48 -11.13 -9.98
CA GLU A 168 -3.73 -12.38 -9.92
C GLU A 168 -3.68 -13.11 -11.27
N ASP A 169 -4.71 -12.93 -12.08
CA ASP A 169 -4.85 -13.46 -13.43
C ASP A 169 -4.31 -12.51 -14.52
N GLY A 170 -3.62 -11.44 -14.11
CA GLY A 170 -2.94 -10.53 -15.00
C GLY A 170 -1.81 -11.20 -15.80
N PRO A 171 -1.53 -10.75 -17.03
CA PRO A 171 -0.56 -11.41 -17.92
C PRO A 171 0.84 -11.52 -17.33
N ILE A 172 1.31 -10.51 -16.59
CA ILE A 172 2.64 -10.51 -15.98
C ILE A 172 2.63 -11.41 -14.74
N ALA A 173 1.60 -11.31 -13.88
CA ALA A 173 1.45 -12.14 -12.69
C ALA A 173 1.41 -13.63 -13.05
N MET A 174 0.68 -14.00 -14.10
CA MET A 174 0.61 -15.38 -14.58
C MET A 174 1.91 -15.87 -15.21
N ARG A 175 2.59 -15.03 -16.01
CA ARG A 175 3.86 -15.36 -16.63
C ARG A 175 4.96 -15.61 -15.60
N ASP A 176 5.03 -14.77 -14.59
CA ASP A 176 6.13 -14.71 -13.62
C ASP A 176 5.76 -15.38 -12.28
N TYR A 177 4.69 -16.19 -12.26
CA TYR A 177 4.16 -16.84 -11.05
C TYR A 177 5.18 -17.70 -10.29
N THR A 178 6.18 -18.24 -10.98
CA THR A 178 7.22 -19.10 -10.41
C THR A 178 8.58 -18.40 -10.22
N LEU A 179 8.67 -17.11 -10.49
CA LEU A 179 9.85 -16.30 -10.22
C LEU A 179 9.93 -15.92 -8.76
#